data_646a3222888756ef254d8c1ca29ee2fa
#
_entry.id   646a3222888756ef254d8c1ca29ee2fa
#
_cell.length_a   1.000
_cell.length_b   1.000
_cell.length_c   1.000
_cell.angle_alpha   90.00
_cell.angle_beta   90.00
_cell.angle_gamma   90.00
#
_symmetry.space_group_name_H-M   'P 1'
#
loop_
_entity.id
_entity.type
_entity.pdbx_description
1 polymer ?
#
loop_
_entity_poly.entity_id
_entity_poly.type
_entity_poly.pdbx_seq_one_letter_code
_entity_poly.pdbx_strand_id
1 'polypeptide(L)'
;MTTKDITPGSSPMAPSRSLYLARSIHGDGFRYSLRQSCLAEGENFLRHREIFDLGHDPARFLVYPSGNTFYVRGDLVEAIAGLVEGDAADLLEEILWPFVRKDIREKLAPFRERARSRALTKVTAAEQEAIDRELHLFDRRRLHYLWYGAIDQSGLYRMPAKLCRKLLGKSRDEKEQYFISREMVFYADQVKEYLFTVFNLQHYFTESYARILPQALNQERLDAFFLDELCRLNEDRIFWQGMEPAAGLQPYLVRYLILFFDYDFNEADALNDYIRQFMDSHRQFRFPQRKTTMSMEEASGIFDEPAEHLAKLSKRELTKLFRKKAKELHPDTGGDHEKFVRLKEAFEELRRKR
;
A
#
# COMPACT_ATOMS: atom_id res chain seq x y z
N MET A 1 28.22 35.71 39.66
CA MET A 1 27.09 34.76 39.56
C MET A 1 26.19 35.27 38.44
N THR A 2 26.39 34.78 37.28
CA THR A 2 25.70 35.17 36.03
C THR A 2 24.56 34.18 35.77
N THR A 3 23.36 34.68 35.88
CA THR A 3 22.11 33.98 35.50
C THR A 3 22.11 33.78 33.98
N LYS A 4 22.13 32.53 33.53
CA LYS A 4 21.90 32.17 32.13
C LYS A 4 20.40 32.33 31.84
N ASP A 5 20.10 33.26 30.95
CA ASP A 5 18.79 33.37 30.30
C ASP A 5 18.48 32.09 29.53
N ILE A 6 17.46 31.40 29.97
CA ILE A 6 16.84 30.29 29.25
C ILE A 6 15.91 30.91 28.20
N THR A 7 16.35 30.92 26.97
CA THR A 7 15.50 31.25 25.81
C THR A 7 14.29 30.31 25.78
N PRO A 8 13.04 30.79 25.71
CA PRO A 8 11.88 29.95 25.62
C PRO A 8 11.90 29.23 24.26
N GLY A 9 11.79 27.90 24.32
CA GLY A 9 11.76 27.03 23.19
C GLY A 9 10.66 27.40 22.18
N SER A 10 10.95 27.12 20.93
CA SER A 10 10.07 27.25 19.78
C SER A 10 8.62 26.82 20.11
N SER A 11 7.69 27.74 19.93
CA SER A 11 6.26 27.47 20.03
C SER A 11 5.90 26.25 19.18
N PRO A 12 5.10 25.30 19.69
CA PRO A 12 4.58 24.22 18.87
C PRO A 12 3.82 24.85 17.69
N MET A 13 4.10 24.36 16.49
CA MET A 13 3.37 24.73 15.29
C MET A 13 1.87 24.71 15.61
N ALA A 14 1.21 25.85 15.42
CA ALA A 14 -0.24 25.93 15.61
C ALA A 14 -0.90 24.78 14.82
N PRO A 15 -1.81 24.00 15.42
CA PRO A 15 -2.43 22.88 14.74
C PRO A 15 -3.12 23.40 13.50
N SER A 16 -2.72 22.91 12.34
CA SER A 16 -3.32 23.25 11.07
C SER A 16 -4.80 22.89 11.15
N ARG A 17 -5.68 23.89 11.03
CA ARG A 17 -7.13 23.69 10.92
C ARG A 17 -7.43 23.15 9.52
N SER A 18 -6.94 21.96 9.22
CA SER A 18 -7.14 21.34 7.91
C SER A 18 -8.57 20.84 7.79
N LEU A 19 -9.29 21.36 6.79
CA LEU A 19 -10.56 20.83 6.35
C LEU A 19 -10.31 19.64 5.43
N TYR A 20 -11.11 18.58 5.55
CA TYR A 20 -11.00 17.40 4.70
C TYR A 20 -12.35 16.75 4.44
N LEU A 21 -12.40 15.95 3.38
CA LEU A 21 -13.57 15.14 3.06
C LEU A 21 -13.54 13.85 3.88
N ALA A 22 -14.60 13.59 4.61
CA ALA A 22 -14.84 12.31 5.24
C ALA A 22 -15.93 11.53 4.51
N ARG A 23 -15.73 10.21 4.42
CA ARG A 23 -16.67 9.26 3.86
C ARG A 23 -17.04 8.23 4.92
N SER A 24 -18.31 8.01 5.15
CA SER A 24 -18.85 6.98 6.02
C SER A 24 -19.83 6.09 5.27
N ILE A 25 -19.93 4.83 5.68
CA ILE A 25 -20.93 3.89 5.15
C ILE A 25 -22.26 4.22 5.80
N HIS A 26 -23.31 4.34 5.02
CA HIS A 26 -24.67 4.60 5.50
C HIS A 26 -25.69 3.81 4.66
N GLY A 27 -26.25 2.76 5.23
CA GLY A 27 -27.07 1.81 4.47
C GLY A 27 -26.27 1.19 3.33
N ASP A 28 -26.82 1.17 2.13
CA ASP A 28 -26.21 0.59 0.94
C ASP A 28 -25.28 1.57 0.20
N GLY A 29 -24.96 2.73 0.78
CA GLY A 29 -24.16 3.75 0.11
C GLY A 29 -23.19 4.49 1.01
N PHE A 30 -22.60 5.53 0.44
CA PHE A 30 -21.69 6.40 1.17
C PHE A 30 -22.37 7.74 1.49
N ARG A 31 -22.11 8.24 2.68
CA ARG A 31 -22.41 9.62 3.08
C ARG A 31 -21.11 10.38 3.24
N TYR A 32 -21.11 11.60 2.78
CA TYR A 32 -19.93 12.46 2.75
C TYR A 32 -20.15 13.66 3.67
N SER A 33 -19.13 14.03 4.42
CA SER A 33 -19.12 15.23 5.24
C SER A 33 -17.79 15.96 5.15
N LEU A 34 -17.82 17.27 5.38
CA LEU A 34 -16.62 18.06 5.61
C LEU A 34 -16.30 18.03 7.09
N ARG A 35 -15.09 17.60 7.42
CA ARG A 35 -14.57 17.53 8.78
C ARG A 35 -13.32 18.36 8.93
N GLN A 36 -13.05 18.77 10.16
CA GLN A 36 -11.86 19.54 10.52
C GLN A 36 -11.12 18.87 11.66
N SER A 37 -9.79 18.75 11.54
CA SER A 37 -8.94 18.40 12.66
C SER A 37 -8.76 19.60 13.60
N CYS A 38 -9.06 19.42 14.87
CA CYS A 38 -8.97 20.47 15.90
C CYS A 38 -8.33 19.93 17.18
N LEU A 39 -7.60 20.80 17.86
CA LEU A 39 -7.10 20.51 19.20
C LEU A 39 -8.25 20.75 20.20
N ALA A 40 -8.57 19.75 21.01
CA ALA A 40 -9.54 19.91 22.08
C ALA A 40 -8.88 20.64 23.25
N GLU A 41 -9.68 21.45 23.97
CA GLU A 41 -9.19 22.19 25.14
C GLU A 41 -8.63 21.23 26.21
N GLY A 42 -7.38 21.47 26.63
CA GLY A 42 -6.73 20.65 27.65
C GLY A 42 -6.14 19.32 27.15
N GLU A 43 -6.27 19.01 25.88
CA GLU A 43 -5.69 17.81 25.27
C GLU A 43 -4.44 18.16 24.43
N ASN A 44 -3.54 17.20 24.28
CA ASN A 44 -2.32 17.32 23.48
C ASN A 44 -2.39 16.55 22.16
N PHE A 45 -3.60 16.16 21.75
CA PHE A 45 -3.88 15.44 20.52
C PHE A 45 -5.07 16.03 19.76
N LEU A 46 -5.12 15.74 18.47
CA LEU A 46 -6.15 16.24 17.58
C LEU A 46 -7.37 15.30 17.56
N ARG A 47 -8.56 15.92 17.65
CA ARG A 47 -9.85 15.29 17.35
C ARG A 47 -10.38 15.78 16.02
N HIS A 48 -11.40 15.14 15.51
CA HIS A 48 -12.15 15.65 14.37
C HIS A 48 -13.48 16.26 14.81
N ARG A 49 -13.92 17.23 14.04
CA ARG A 49 -15.24 17.83 14.16
C ARG A 49 -15.91 17.85 12.79
N GLU A 50 -17.15 17.41 12.72
CA GLU A 50 -17.95 17.55 11.51
C GLU A 50 -18.41 19.01 11.39
N ILE A 51 -18.17 19.59 10.20
CA ILE A 51 -18.47 20.99 9.89
C ILE A 51 -19.70 21.10 9.01
N PHE A 52 -19.81 20.21 8.01
CA PHE A 52 -20.90 20.29 7.05
C PHE A 52 -21.21 18.89 6.48
N ASP A 53 -22.49 18.56 6.39
CA ASP A 53 -22.96 17.32 5.79
C ASP A 53 -23.22 17.52 4.29
N LEU A 54 -22.44 16.89 3.45
CA LEU A 54 -22.58 16.91 1.99
C LEU A 54 -23.66 15.93 1.49
N GLY A 55 -24.09 14.99 2.34
CA GLY A 55 -25.04 13.94 1.99
C GLY A 55 -24.41 12.85 1.09
N HIS A 56 -25.24 12.25 0.25
CA HIS A 56 -24.82 11.13 -0.62
C HIS A 56 -24.19 11.58 -1.93
N ASP A 57 -24.47 12.79 -2.37
CA ASP A 57 -23.99 13.34 -3.65
C ASP A 57 -23.28 14.69 -3.46
N PRO A 58 -21.97 14.72 -3.23
CA PRO A 58 -21.17 15.93 -3.16
C PRO A 58 -21.11 16.72 -4.49
N ALA A 59 -21.36 16.05 -5.64
CA ALA A 59 -21.31 16.70 -6.93
C ALA A 59 -22.38 17.79 -7.09
N ARG A 60 -23.46 17.73 -6.30
CA ARG A 60 -24.52 18.77 -6.30
C ARG A 60 -24.03 20.17 -5.90
N PHE A 61 -22.88 20.26 -5.23
CA PHE A 61 -22.25 21.51 -4.85
C PHE A 61 -21.31 22.09 -5.91
N LEU A 62 -21.13 21.38 -7.04
CA LEU A 62 -20.30 21.82 -8.16
C LEU A 62 -21.17 22.43 -9.26
N VAL A 63 -20.80 23.62 -9.68
CA VAL A 63 -21.47 24.36 -10.75
C VAL A 63 -20.55 24.45 -11.96
N TYR A 64 -21.11 24.25 -13.15
CA TYR A 64 -20.39 24.21 -14.41
C TYR A 64 -20.89 25.32 -15.34
N PRO A 65 -20.31 26.54 -15.29
CA PRO A 65 -20.77 27.66 -16.15
C PRO A 65 -20.40 27.45 -17.63
N SER A 66 -19.35 26.66 -17.88
CA SER A 66 -18.92 26.31 -19.24
C SER A 66 -18.31 24.89 -19.25
N GLY A 67 -18.03 24.35 -20.45
CA GLY A 67 -17.44 23.00 -20.61
C GLY A 67 -15.98 22.86 -20.15
N ASN A 68 -15.35 23.92 -19.62
CA ASN A 68 -13.93 23.92 -19.28
C ASN A 68 -13.62 24.41 -17.85
N THR A 69 -14.66 24.84 -17.11
CA THR A 69 -14.49 25.38 -15.76
C THR A 69 -15.56 24.86 -14.81
N PHE A 70 -15.27 24.89 -13.53
CA PHE A 70 -16.22 24.63 -12.47
C PHE A 70 -15.93 25.56 -11.29
N TYR A 71 -16.89 25.73 -10.42
CA TYR A 71 -16.72 26.36 -9.10
C TYR A 71 -17.65 25.71 -8.07
N VAL A 72 -17.36 25.95 -6.81
CA VAL A 72 -18.19 25.46 -5.70
C VAL A 72 -19.30 26.45 -5.42
N ARG A 73 -20.50 25.96 -5.14
CA ARG A 73 -21.68 26.79 -4.81
C ARG A 73 -21.37 27.76 -3.66
N GLY A 74 -21.86 29.00 -3.82
CA GLY A 74 -21.62 30.10 -2.86
C GLY A 74 -22.13 29.80 -1.46
N ASP A 75 -23.28 29.12 -1.32
CA ASP A 75 -23.84 28.76 -0.02
C ASP A 75 -22.89 27.85 0.81
N LEU A 76 -22.21 26.89 0.15
CA LEU A 76 -21.19 26.07 0.80
C LEU A 76 -19.93 26.87 1.14
N VAL A 77 -19.49 27.74 0.23
CA VAL A 77 -18.32 28.61 0.46
C VAL A 77 -18.56 29.52 1.66
N GLU A 78 -19.72 30.18 1.73
CA GLU A 78 -20.11 31.05 2.86
C GLU A 78 -20.18 30.27 4.20
N ALA A 79 -20.72 29.07 4.20
CA ALA A 79 -20.80 28.23 5.39
C ALA A 79 -19.41 27.84 5.96
N ILE A 80 -18.41 27.78 5.10
CA ILE A 80 -17.04 27.34 5.48
C ILE A 80 -16.09 28.53 5.71
N ALA A 81 -16.29 29.67 5.07
CA ALA A 81 -15.36 30.82 5.04
C ALA A 81 -14.91 31.31 6.42
N GLY A 82 -15.77 31.26 7.44
CA GLY A 82 -15.42 31.65 8.82
C GLY A 82 -14.71 30.57 9.65
N LEU A 83 -14.55 29.36 9.13
CA LEU A 83 -14.06 28.18 9.84
C LEU A 83 -12.67 27.74 9.41
N VAL A 84 -12.17 28.26 8.30
CA VAL A 84 -10.89 27.87 7.69
C VAL A 84 -9.94 29.06 7.56
N GLU A 85 -8.64 28.78 7.49
CA GLU A 85 -7.62 29.76 7.17
C GLU A 85 -7.40 29.77 5.64
N GLY A 86 -7.43 30.96 5.04
CA GLY A 86 -7.24 31.12 3.59
C GLY A 86 -8.55 31.18 2.80
N ASP A 87 -8.45 30.97 1.49
CA ASP A 87 -9.61 31.01 0.61
C ASP A 87 -10.42 29.71 0.69
N ALA A 88 -11.66 29.82 1.19
CA ALA A 88 -12.57 28.69 1.34
C ALA A 88 -12.98 28.08 -0.03
N ALA A 89 -13.07 28.88 -1.09
CA ALA A 89 -13.44 28.40 -2.40
C ALA A 89 -12.32 27.51 -2.99
N ASP A 90 -11.08 27.98 -2.95
CA ASP A 90 -9.90 27.22 -3.42
C ASP A 90 -9.77 25.88 -2.67
N LEU A 91 -9.95 25.91 -1.35
CA LEU A 91 -9.87 24.73 -0.51
C LEU A 91 -10.98 23.72 -0.84
N LEU A 92 -12.21 24.19 -1.00
CA LEU A 92 -13.35 23.35 -1.35
C LEU A 92 -13.24 22.79 -2.78
N GLU A 93 -12.69 23.55 -3.74
CA GLU A 93 -12.41 23.05 -5.07
C GLU A 93 -11.36 21.93 -5.04
N GLU A 94 -10.38 22.01 -4.14
CA GLU A 94 -9.42 20.92 -3.97
C GLU A 94 -10.05 19.67 -3.34
N ILE A 95 -10.86 19.86 -2.30
CA ILE A 95 -11.53 18.77 -1.57
C ILE A 95 -12.56 18.06 -2.45
N LEU A 96 -13.35 18.83 -3.23
CA LEU A 96 -14.41 18.28 -4.10
C LEU A 96 -13.90 17.84 -5.48
N TRP A 97 -12.61 17.99 -5.77
CA TRP A 97 -12.00 17.56 -7.02
C TRP A 97 -12.34 16.13 -7.48
N PRO A 98 -12.42 15.10 -6.62
CA PRO A 98 -12.80 13.76 -7.05
C PRO A 98 -14.20 13.66 -7.66
N PHE A 99 -15.10 14.60 -7.35
CA PHE A 99 -16.48 14.64 -7.83
C PHE A 99 -16.67 15.52 -9.08
N VAL A 100 -15.61 16.23 -9.49
CA VAL A 100 -15.65 17.01 -10.73
C VAL A 100 -15.85 16.09 -11.93
N ARG A 101 -16.69 16.50 -12.87
CA ARG A 101 -16.95 15.76 -14.11
C ARG A 101 -15.65 15.35 -14.80
N LYS A 102 -15.61 14.12 -15.30
CA LYS A 102 -14.41 13.50 -15.85
C LYS A 102 -13.81 14.32 -17.01
N ASP A 103 -14.65 14.81 -17.94
CA ASP A 103 -14.25 15.61 -19.09
C ASP A 103 -13.53 16.92 -18.71
N ILE A 104 -13.98 17.57 -17.64
CA ILE A 104 -13.37 18.80 -17.11
C ILE A 104 -12.11 18.46 -16.30
N ARG A 105 -12.17 17.42 -15.49
CA ARG A 105 -11.04 16.97 -14.69
C ARG A 105 -9.83 16.60 -15.55
N GLU A 106 -10.03 15.89 -16.66
CA GLU A 106 -8.96 15.53 -17.59
C GLU A 106 -8.30 16.77 -18.24
N LYS A 107 -9.07 17.80 -18.54
CA LYS A 107 -8.54 19.07 -19.08
C LYS A 107 -7.74 19.88 -18.04
N LEU A 108 -8.18 19.89 -16.80
CA LEU A 108 -7.58 20.70 -15.72
C LEU A 108 -6.44 20.02 -14.98
N ALA A 109 -6.37 18.67 -14.96
CA ALA A 109 -5.37 17.90 -14.23
C ALA A 109 -3.91 18.34 -14.52
N PRO A 110 -3.48 18.56 -15.79
CA PRO A 110 -2.09 18.94 -16.08
C PRO A 110 -1.67 20.28 -15.45
N PHE A 111 -2.61 21.21 -15.31
CA PHE A 111 -2.34 22.53 -14.70
C PHE A 111 -2.19 22.42 -13.19
N ARG A 112 -3.03 21.60 -12.53
CA ARG A 112 -2.98 21.34 -11.08
C ARG A 112 -1.69 20.61 -10.68
N GLU A 113 -1.25 19.63 -11.45
CA GLU A 113 -0.01 18.91 -11.21
C GLU A 113 1.23 19.81 -11.26
N ARG A 114 1.28 20.75 -12.23
CA ARG A 114 2.36 21.75 -12.33
C ARG A 114 2.41 22.68 -11.11
N ALA A 115 1.27 23.11 -10.60
CA ALA A 115 1.18 23.94 -9.42
C ALA A 115 1.67 23.20 -8.16
N ARG A 116 1.27 21.93 -7.99
CA ARG A 116 1.70 21.07 -6.87
C ARG A 116 3.21 20.76 -6.90
N SER A 117 3.77 20.54 -8.08
CA SER A 117 5.22 20.22 -8.22
C SER A 117 6.13 21.36 -7.78
N ARG A 118 5.70 22.62 -7.87
CA ARG A 118 6.46 23.79 -7.44
C ARG A 118 6.52 23.98 -5.92
N ALA A 119 5.64 23.34 -5.17
CA ALA A 119 5.50 23.52 -3.72
C ALA A 119 6.36 22.56 -2.87
N LEU A 120 7.23 21.76 -3.48
CA LEU A 120 8.05 20.78 -2.75
C LEU A 120 9.26 21.43 -2.10
N THR A 121 9.12 21.81 -0.82
CA THR A 121 10.23 22.30 0.02
C THR A 121 10.97 21.13 0.69
N LYS A 122 12.23 21.38 1.10
CA LYS A 122 13.00 20.41 1.91
C LYS A 122 12.33 20.20 3.27
N VAL A 123 12.45 19.00 3.81
CA VAL A 123 11.97 18.68 5.16
C VAL A 123 12.91 19.35 6.17
N THR A 124 12.34 20.03 7.16
CA THR A 124 13.09 20.64 8.26
C THR A 124 13.40 19.63 9.37
N ALA A 125 14.36 19.93 10.25
CA ALA A 125 14.66 19.07 11.40
C ALA A 125 13.45 18.95 12.34
N ALA A 126 12.71 20.03 12.55
CA ALA A 126 11.48 20.01 13.37
C ALA A 126 10.39 19.12 12.77
N GLU A 127 10.22 19.14 11.45
CA GLU A 127 9.29 18.21 10.78
C GLU A 127 9.76 16.76 10.91
N GLN A 128 11.05 16.49 10.86
CA GLN A 128 11.56 15.13 11.06
C GLN A 128 11.27 14.63 12.48
N GLU A 129 11.50 15.44 13.50
CA GLU A 129 11.15 15.10 14.88
C GLU A 129 9.65 14.89 15.07
N ALA A 130 8.82 15.73 14.43
CA ALA A 130 7.36 15.57 14.44
C ALA A 130 6.92 14.25 13.78
N ILE A 131 7.53 13.87 12.65
CA ILE A 131 7.30 12.59 11.98
C ILE A 131 7.61 11.43 12.93
N ASP A 132 8.74 11.50 13.62
CA ASP A 132 9.20 10.40 14.49
C ASP A 132 8.34 10.27 15.75
N ARG A 133 7.74 11.36 16.23
CA ARG A 133 6.86 11.40 17.39
C ARG A 133 5.41 11.04 17.05
N GLU A 134 4.86 11.57 15.93
CA GLU A 134 3.42 11.56 15.65
C GLU A 134 2.97 10.44 14.72
N LEU A 135 3.91 9.84 13.97
CA LEU A 135 3.55 8.85 12.98
C LEU A 135 3.69 7.43 13.52
N HIS A 136 2.56 6.78 13.72
CA HIS A 136 2.52 5.39 14.12
C HIS A 136 3.17 4.47 13.06
N LEU A 137 3.78 3.37 13.50
CA LEU A 137 4.48 2.43 12.63
C LEU A 137 3.56 1.81 11.57
N PHE A 138 2.30 1.55 11.92
CA PHE A 138 1.28 1.07 10.98
C PHE A 138 1.04 2.06 9.84
N ASP A 139 0.98 3.38 10.12
CA ASP A 139 0.86 4.43 9.09
C ASP A 139 2.09 4.51 8.18
N ARG A 140 3.28 4.33 8.75
CA ARG A 140 4.52 4.30 7.96
C ARG A 140 4.55 3.10 7.01
N ARG A 141 4.06 1.92 7.43
CA ARG A 141 3.95 0.74 6.58
C ARG A 141 2.95 0.96 5.45
N ARG A 142 1.79 1.57 5.75
CA ARG A 142 0.79 1.95 4.74
C ARG A 142 1.38 2.89 3.70
N LEU A 143 2.06 3.97 4.12
CA LEU A 143 2.72 4.90 3.21
C LEU A 143 3.81 4.23 2.36
N HIS A 144 4.61 3.36 2.98
CA HIS A 144 5.68 2.66 2.28
C HIS A 144 5.12 1.77 1.16
N TYR A 145 4.12 0.96 1.45
CA TYR A 145 3.50 0.11 0.44
C TYR A 145 2.81 0.93 -0.66
N LEU A 146 2.03 1.95 -0.30
CA LEU A 146 1.35 2.84 -1.25
C LEU A 146 2.31 3.55 -2.21
N TRP A 147 3.56 3.72 -1.81
CA TRP A 147 4.55 4.41 -2.61
C TRP A 147 5.45 3.48 -3.41
N TYR A 148 5.84 2.36 -2.85
CA TYR A 148 6.81 1.45 -3.44
C TYR A 148 6.21 0.14 -3.97
N GLY A 149 5.00 -0.23 -3.54
CA GLY A 149 4.38 -1.52 -3.87
C GLY A 149 5.18 -2.72 -3.37
N ALA A 150 5.97 -2.56 -2.30
CA ALA A 150 6.90 -3.57 -1.85
C ALA A 150 6.43 -4.27 -0.56
N ILE A 151 6.37 -5.59 -0.58
CA ILE A 151 6.09 -6.41 0.61
C ILE A 151 7.25 -6.27 1.62
N ASP A 152 8.49 -6.28 1.14
CA ASP A 152 9.66 -6.12 1.99
C ASP A 152 9.72 -4.71 2.60
N GLN A 153 9.56 -4.65 3.91
CA GLN A 153 9.57 -3.42 4.72
C GLN A 153 10.95 -3.06 5.27
N SER A 154 12.02 -3.72 4.83
CA SER A 154 13.40 -3.44 5.28
C SER A 154 13.82 -1.98 4.98
N GLY A 155 13.25 -1.38 3.93
CA GLY A 155 13.44 0.02 3.56
C GLY A 155 12.63 1.04 4.35
N LEU A 156 11.77 0.62 5.27
CA LEU A 156 10.81 1.49 5.96
C LEU A 156 11.47 2.70 6.67
N TYR A 157 12.59 2.48 7.33
CA TYR A 157 13.33 3.54 8.05
C TYR A 157 14.16 4.45 7.12
N ARG A 158 14.29 4.08 5.85
CA ARG A 158 14.96 4.90 4.82
C ARG A 158 13.96 5.67 3.96
N MET A 159 12.67 5.53 4.24
CA MET A 159 11.62 6.23 3.50
C MET A 159 11.81 7.75 3.65
N PRO A 160 11.79 8.51 2.53
CA PRO A 160 11.94 9.96 2.59
C PRO A 160 10.87 10.61 3.46
N ALA A 161 11.29 11.41 4.44
CA ALA A 161 10.42 12.10 5.39
C ALA A 161 9.34 12.97 4.70
N LYS A 162 9.62 13.49 3.49
CA LYS A 162 8.65 14.25 2.68
C LYS A 162 7.35 13.48 2.39
N LEU A 163 7.39 12.15 2.35
CA LEU A 163 6.21 11.33 2.12
C LEU A 163 5.28 11.33 3.36
N CYS A 164 5.88 11.42 4.53
CA CYS A 164 5.19 11.45 5.82
C CYS A 164 4.53 12.80 6.12
N ARG A 165 5.03 13.90 5.52
CA ARG A 165 4.54 15.27 5.77
C ARG A 165 3.03 15.42 5.64
N LYS A 166 2.41 14.68 4.72
CA LYS A 166 0.96 14.71 4.48
C LYS A 166 0.12 14.22 5.66
N LEU A 167 0.73 13.52 6.61
CA LEU A 167 0.04 12.99 7.79
C LEU A 167 0.33 13.78 9.07
N LEU A 168 1.25 14.75 9.03
CA LEU A 168 1.58 15.59 10.18
C LEU A 168 0.44 16.57 10.49
N GLY A 169 0.22 16.82 11.80
CA GLY A 169 -0.79 17.76 12.27
C GLY A 169 -2.22 17.36 11.92
N LYS A 170 -2.49 16.07 11.73
CA LYS A 170 -3.79 15.52 11.34
C LYS A 170 -4.36 14.65 12.44
N SER A 171 -5.68 14.74 12.68
CA SER A 171 -6.40 13.82 13.57
C SER A 171 -6.34 12.38 13.04
N ARG A 172 -6.62 11.42 13.92
CA ARG A 172 -6.69 10.01 13.52
C ARG A 172 -7.72 9.78 12.41
N ASP A 173 -8.88 10.40 12.53
CA ASP A 173 -9.95 10.36 11.52
C ASP A 173 -9.46 10.86 10.15
N GLU A 174 -8.79 12.02 10.08
CA GLU A 174 -8.25 12.56 8.84
C GLU A 174 -7.20 11.65 8.21
N LYS A 175 -6.33 11.02 9.04
CA LYS A 175 -5.35 10.03 8.57
C LYS A 175 -6.05 8.82 7.96
N GLU A 176 -7.11 8.30 8.60
CA GLU A 176 -7.87 7.16 8.05
C GLU A 176 -8.59 7.52 6.75
N GLN A 177 -9.20 8.70 6.65
CA GLN A 177 -9.83 9.17 5.41
C GLN A 177 -8.81 9.34 4.27
N TYR A 178 -7.60 9.81 4.59
CA TYR A 178 -6.51 9.86 3.63
C TYR A 178 -6.17 8.45 3.09
N PHE A 179 -6.01 7.46 3.98
CA PHE A 179 -5.69 6.08 3.56
C PHE A 179 -6.83 5.44 2.79
N ILE A 180 -8.10 5.60 3.22
CA ILE A 180 -9.27 5.12 2.48
C ILE A 180 -9.24 5.61 1.03
N SER A 181 -8.96 6.91 0.83
CA SER A 181 -8.93 7.49 -0.51
C SER A 181 -7.80 6.93 -1.40
N ARG A 182 -6.69 6.51 -0.79
CA ARG A 182 -5.54 5.94 -1.51
C ARG A 182 -5.66 4.44 -1.76
N GLU A 183 -6.24 3.72 -0.82
CA GLU A 183 -6.43 2.28 -0.91
C GLU A 183 -7.49 1.89 -1.95
N MET A 184 -8.38 2.81 -2.33
CA MET A 184 -9.39 2.59 -3.40
C MET A 184 -8.80 2.34 -4.78
N VAL A 185 -7.53 2.64 -5.02
CA VAL A 185 -6.86 2.43 -6.33
C VAL A 185 -6.27 1.03 -6.47
N PHE A 186 -6.26 0.21 -5.42
CA PHE A 186 -5.73 -1.14 -5.51
C PHE A 186 -6.59 -2.02 -6.41
N TYR A 187 -5.93 -2.82 -7.20
CA TYR A 187 -6.56 -3.95 -7.87
C TYR A 187 -6.83 -5.08 -6.87
N ALA A 188 -7.78 -5.94 -7.19
CA ALA A 188 -8.20 -7.04 -6.33
C ALA A 188 -7.03 -7.93 -5.84
N ASP A 189 -6.08 -8.20 -6.71
CA ASP A 189 -4.86 -9.00 -6.47
C ASP A 189 -3.84 -8.33 -5.54
N GLN A 190 -3.89 -7.01 -5.39
CA GLN A 190 -2.98 -6.24 -4.54
C GLN A 190 -3.49 -6.07 -3.10
N VAL A 191 -4.79 -6.28 -2.88
CA VAL A 191 -5.43 -5.97 -1.60
C VAL A 191 -4.91 -6.85 -0.48
N LYS A 192 -4.88 -8.18 -0.67
CA LYS A 192 -4.43 -9.12 0.36
C LYS A 192 -2.94 -8.98 0.64
N GLU A 193 -2.13 -8.74 -0.39
CA GLU A 193 -0.70 -8.45 -0.26
C GLU A 193 -0.43 -7.16 0.53
N TYR A 194 -1.20 -6.10 0.22
CA TYR A 194 -1.17 -4.87 1.00
C TYR A 194 -1.44 -5.11 2.48
N LEU A 195 -2.52 -5.85 2.80
CA LEU A 195 -2.89 -6.14 4.19
C LEU A 195 -1.85 -7.01 4.88
N PHE A 196 -1.33 -8.03 4.20
CA PHE A 196 -0.21 -8.83 4.70
C PHE A 196 0.98 -7.95 5.11
N THR A 197 1.29 -6.97 4.28
CA THR A 197 2.44 -6.09 4.49
C THR A 197 2.22 -5.09 5.62
N VAL A 198 1.08 -4.40 5.65
CA VAL A 198 0.85 -3.31 6.63
C VAL A 198 0.62 -3.85 8.03
N PHE A 199 0.02 -5.04 8.17
CA PHE A 199 -0.08 -5.75 9.44
C PHE A 199 1.22 -6.49 9.82
N ASN A 200 2.27 -6.42 8.96
CA ASN A 200 3.58 -7.03 9.20
C ASN A 200 3.52 -8.55 9.44
N LEU A 201 2.63 -9.24 8.75
CA LEU A 201 2.40 -10.66 8.97
C LEU A 201 3.62 -11.51 8.61
N GLN A 202 4.51 -11.02 7.74
CA GLN A 202 5.81 -11.64 7.45
C GLN A 202 6.65 -11.94 8.69
N HIS A 203 6.43 -11.20 9.79
CA HIS A 203 7.18 -11.37 11.03
C HIS A 203 6.94 -12.72 11.72
N TYR A 204 5.78 -13.32 11.49
CA TYR A 204 5.36 -14.57 12.09
C TYR A 204 5.88 -15.83 11.37
N PHE A 205 6.53 -15.61 10.22
CA PHE A 205 7.02 -16.69 9.37
C PHE A 205 8.54 -16.68 9.31
N THR A 206 9.13 -17.86 9.49
CA THR A 206 10.59 -18.06 9.43
C THR A 206 11.08 -18.38 8.02
N GLU A 207 10.15 -18.69 7.11
CA GLU A 207 10.40 -19.02 5.71
C GLU A 207 11.03 -17.82 5.00
N SER A 208 12.15 -18.04 4.31
CA SER A 208 12.91 -16.99 3.63
C SER A 208 12.08 -16.27 2.55
N TYR A 209 11.12 -16.99 1.96
CA TYR A 209 10.22 -16.46 0.93
C TYR A 209 9.03 -15.68 1.48
N ALA A 210 8.79 -15.65 2.80
CA ALA A 210 7.66 -14.94 3.39
C ALA A 210 7.60 -13.45 3.02
N ARG A 211 8.76 -12.82 2.77
CA ARG A 211 8.85 -11.41 2.38
C ARG A 211 8.54 -11.12 0.92
N ILE A 212 8.28 -12.16 0.13
CA ILE A 212 8.23 -12.06 -1.31
C ILE A 212 7.03 -12.80 -1.88
N LEU A 213 6.66 -13.90 -1.24
CA LEU A 213 5.68 -14.86 -1.73
C LEU A 213 4.70 -15.26 -0.62
N PRO A 214 3.90 -14.33 -0.08
CA PRO A 214 2.98 -14.62 1.02
C PRO A 214 1.92 -15.67 0.68
N GLN A 215 1.56 -15.82 -0.59
CA GLN A 215 0.61 -16.83 -1.07
C GLN A 215 1.12 -18.27 -0.96
N ALA A 216 2.42 -18.47 -0.79
CA ALA A 216 3.00 -19.81 -0.56
C ALA A 216 3.03 -20.21 0.92
N LEU A 217 2.69 -19.28 1.84
CA LEU A 217 2.62 -19.53 3.26
C LEU A 217 1.39 -20.36 3.64
N ASN A 218 1.41 -20.92 4.83
CA ASN A 218 0.23 -21.58 5.38
C ASN A 218 -0.88 -20.56 5.64
N GLN A 219 -1.95 -20.62 4.84
CA GLN A 219 -3.03 -19.61 4.85
C GLN A 219 -3.83 -19.64 6.16
N GLU A 220 -4.07 -20.81 6.78
CA GLU A 220 -4.78 -20.89 8.06
C GLU A 220 -4.01 -20.17 9.19
N ARG A 221 -2.68 -20.33 9.22
CA ARG A 221 -1.84 -19.59 10.16
C ARG A 221 -1.80 -18.11 9.86
N LEU A 222 -1.79 -17.76 8.57
CA LEU A 222 -1.80 -16.37 8.12
C LEU A 222 -3.08 -15.67 8.58
N ASP A 223 -4.22 -16.31 8.40
CA ASP A 223 -5.53 -15.79 8.82
C ASP A 223 -5.59 -15.58 10.34
N ALA A 224 -5.07 -16.54 11.12
CA ALA A 224 -4.99 -16.40 12.59
C ALA A 224 -4.12 -15.21 13.00
N PHE A 225 -2.93 -15.07 12.43
CA PHE A 225 -2.03 -13.94 12.74
C PHE A 225 -2.59 -12.61 12.30
N PHE A 226 -3.32 -12.57 11.17
CA PHE A 226 -4.01 -11.36 10.75
C PHE A 226 -5.06 -10.93 11.79
N LEU A 227 -5.88 -11.84 12.27
CA LEU A 227 -6.88 -11.54 13.29
C LEU A 227 -6.22 -11.07 14.60
N ASP A 228 -5.13 -11.70 15.01
CA ASP A 228 -4.37 -11.30 16.22
C ASP A 228 -3.82 -9.86 16.06
N GLU A 229 -3.21 -9.53 14.92
CA GLU A 229 -2.70 -8.18 14.68
C GLU A 229 -3.81 -7.15 14.54
N LEU A 230 -4.94 -7.52 13.93
CA LEU A 230 -6.11 -6.65 13.83
C LEU A 230 -6.67 -6.32 15.22
N CYS A 231 -6.80 -7.33 16.11
CA CYS A 231 -7.23 -7.14 17.50
C CYS A 231 -6.21 -6.29 18.28
N ARG A 232 -4.92 -6.55 18.12
CA ARG A 232 -3.85 -5.75 18.76
C ARG A 232 -3.91 -4.29 18.35
N LEU A 233 -4.10 -4.02 17.05
CA LEU A 233 -4.26 -2.64 16.56
C LEU A 233 -5.55 -2.00 17.06
N ASN A 234 -6.64 -2.78 17.22
CA ASN A 234 -7.89 -2.29 17.77
C ASN A 234 -7.75 -1.80 19.22
N GLU A 235 -6.91 -2.47 20.00
CA GLU A 235 -6.65 -2.15 21.40
C GLU A 235 -5.59 -1.06 21.60
N ASP A 236 -4.90 -0.65 20.53
CA ASP A 236 -3.82 0.34 20.58
C ASP A 236 -4.36 1.75 20.82
N ARG A 237 -4.36 2.17 22.07
CA ARG A 237 -4.86 3.51 22.50
C ARG A 237 -4.03 4.66 21.92
N ILE A 238 -2.75 4.44 21.62
CA ILE A 238 -1.88 5.47 21.02
C ILE A 238 -2.28 5.67 19.58
N PHE A 239 -2.51 4.59 18.85
CA PHE A 239 -2.96 4.64 17.46
C PHE A 239 -4.34 5.32 17.33
N TRP A 240 -5.30 5.01 18.21
CA TRP A 240 -6.66 5.54 18.18
C TRP A 240 -6.84 6.83 18.98
N GLN A 241 -5.75 7.47 19.37
CA GLN A 241 -5.83 8.72 20.13
C GLN A 241 -6.66 9.79 19.40
N GLY A 242 -7.62 10.37 20.10
CA GLY A 242 -8.56 11.36 19.54
C GLY A 242 -9.79 10.79 18.83
N MET A 243 -9.93 9.44 18.81
CA MET A 243 -11.15 8.77 18.36
C MET A 243 -12.02 8.35 19.55
N GLU A 244 -13.33 8.27 19.33
CA GLU A 244 -14.23 7.70 20.32
C GLU A 244 -13.99 6.19 20.46
N PRO A 245 -13.99 5.66 21.69
CA PRO A 245 -13.89 4.22 21.93
C PRO A 245 -15.05 3.48 21.24
N ALA A 246 -14.74 2.43 20.51
CA ALA A 246 -15.76 1.55 19.95
C ALA A 246 -16.08 0.41 20.95
N ALA A 247 -17.34 0.00 21.02
CA ALA A 247 -17.76 -1.14 21.84
C ALA A 247 -17.23 -2.48 21.32
N GLY A 248 -16.67 -2.49 20.12
CA GLY A 248 -16.10 -3.67 19.45
C GLY A 248 -14.95 -3.25 18.54
N LEU A 249 -14.93 -3.77 17.32
CA LEU A 249 -13.92 -3.39 16.35
C LEU A 249 -14.15 -1.95 15.87
N GLN A 250 -13.08 -1.16 15.85
CA GLN A 250 -13.12 0.21 15.32
C GLN A 250 -13.65 0.21 13.87
N PRO A 251 -14.60 1.09 13.52
CA PRO A 251 -15.23 1.09 12.19
C PRO A 251 -14.22 1.13 11.03
N TYR A 252 -13.08 1.78 11.23
CA TYR A 252 -12.02 1.85 10.24
C TYR A 252 -11.28 0.52 10.02
N LEU A 253 -11.31 -0.40 11.00
CA LEU A 253 -10.70 -1.73 10.88
C LEU A 253 -11.64 -2.74 10.24
N VAL A 254 -12.96 -2.53 10.31
CA VAL A 254 -13.94 -3.43 9.69
C VAL A 254 -13.67 -3.63 8.20
N ARG A 255 -13.27 -2.56 7.49
CA ARG A 255 -12.90 -2.66 6.07
C ARG A 255 -11.74 -3.61 5.83
N TYR A 256 -10.71 -3.61 6.70
CA TYR A 256 -9.57 -4.50 6.55
C TYR A 256 -9.94 -5.95 6.81
N LEU A 257 -10.83 -6.18 7.78
CA LEU A 257 -11.38 -7.51 8.03
C LEU A 257 -12.09 -8.05 6.78
N ILE A 258 -13.00 -7.25 6.20
CA ILE A 258 -13.73 -7.61 4.99
C ILE A 258 -12.75 -7.85 3.83
N LEU A 259 -11.89 -6.88 3.55
CA LEU A 259 -10.96 -6.94 2.42
C LEU A 259 -9.97 -8.12 2.52
N PHE A 260 -9.56 -8.53 3.71
CA PHE A 260 -8.62 -9.64 3.88
C PHE A 260 -9.25 -10.99 3.53
N PHE A 261 -10.53 -11.19 3.85
CA PHE A 261 -11.23 -12.44 3.60
C PHE A 261 -12.00 -12.47 2.27
N ASP A 262 -12.34 -11.31 1.69
CA ASP A 262 -13.02 -11.22 0.40
C ASP A 262 -12.07 -11.31 -0.81
N TYR A 263 -10.77 -11.07 -0.58
CA TYR A 263 -9.77 -11.10 -1.65
C TYR A 263 -8.70 -12.16 -1.38
N ASP A 264 -8.22 -12.78 -2.46
CA ASP A 264 -7.14 -13.76 -2.44
C ASP A 264 -5.85 -13.17 -3.03
N PHE A 265 -4.71 -13.80 -2.73
CA PHE A 265 -3.47 -13.51 -3.41
C PHE A 265 -3.56 -13.90 -4.88
N ASN A 266 -2.91 -13.15 -5.75
CA ASN A 266 -2.82 -13.49 -7.16
C ASN A 266 -1.95 -14.74 -7.37
N GLU A 267 -2.59 -15.87 -7.68
CA GLU A 267 -1.88 -17.13 -7.91
C GLU A 267 -1.05 -17.15 -9.21
N ALA A 268 -1.44 -16.33 -10.20
CA ALA A 268 -0.82 -16.37 -11.52
C ALA A 268 0.60 -15.79 -11.56
N ASP A 269 0.88 -14.77 -10.78
CA ASP A 269 2.19 -14.10 -10.75
C ASP A 269 3.16 -14.75 -9.75
N ALA A 270 2.66 -15.39 -8.71
CA ALA A 270 3.44 -16.02 -7.66
C ALA A 270 4.51 -16.97 -8.17
N LEU A 271 4.13 -17.84 -9.08
CA LEU A 271 5.06 -18.81 -9.66
C LEU A 271 6.08 -18.14 -10.59
N ASN A 272 5.66 -17.11 -11.33
CA ASN A 272 6.53 -16.37 -12.24
C ASN A 272 7.53 -15.48 -11.49
N ASP A 273 7.11 -14.86 -10.41
CA ASP A 273 7.97 -14.01 -9.58
C ASP A 273 8.95 -14.85 -8.74
N TYR A 274 8.51 -16.00 -8.22
CA TYR A 274 9.40 -16.97 -7.59
C TYR A 274 10.48 -17.47 -8.56
N ILE A 275 10.10 -17.84 -9.79
CA ILE A 275 11.03 -18.25 -10.82
C ILE A 275 12.01 -17.11 -11.18
N ARG A 276 11.52 -15.86 -11.33
CA ARG A 276 12.37 -14.69 -11.60
C ARG A 276 13.37 -14.46 -10.49
N GLN A 277 12.93 -14.47 -9.27
CA GLN A 277 13.76 -14.13 -8.12
C GLN A 277 14.74 -15.25 -7.79
N PHE A 278 14.33 -16.51 -7.91
CA PHE A 278 15.25 -17.64 -7.88
C PHE A 278 16.32 -17.50 -8.97
N MET A 279 15.93 -17.10 -10.18
CA MET A 279 16.86 -16.86 -11.27
C MET A 279 17.79 -15.66 -11.02
N ASP A 280 17.29 -14.58 -10.41
CA ASP A 280 18.07 -13.37 -10.13
C ASP A 280 19.03 -13.56 -8.96
N SER A 281 18.63 -14.28 -7.90
CA SER A 281 19.52 -14.63 -6.78
C SER A 281 20.65 -15.57 -7.21
N HIS A 282 20.43 -16.42 -8.23
CA HIS A 282 21.43 -17.33 -8.76
C HIS A 282 22.23 -16.75 -9.94
N ARG A 283 21.86 -15.57 -10.47
CA ARG A 283 22.68 -14.85 -11.48
C ARG A 283 24.04 -14.39 -10.95
N GLN A 284 24.22 -14.26 -9.66
CA GLN A 284 25.53 -13.95 -9.06
C GLN A 284 26.48 -15.16 -9.03
N PHE A 285 25.96 -16.36 -9.21
CA PHE A 285 26.78 -17.57 -9.37
C PHE A 285 27.09 -17.74 -10.87
N ARG A 286 28.25 -17.25 -11.30
CA ARG A 286 28.80 -17.58 -12.62
C ARG A 286 29.15 -19.06 -12.62
N PHE A 287 28.26 -19.89 -13.13
CA PHE A 287 28.61 -21.25 -13.51
C PHE A 287 29.74 -21.18 -14.55
N PRO A 288 30.83 -21.93 -14.36
CA PRO A 288 31.78 -22.12 -15.44
C PRO A 288 30.99 -22.70 -16.61
N GLN A 289 31.05 -22.04 -17.77
CA GLN A 289 30.41 -22.54 -18.98
C GLN A 289 31.08 -23.87 -19.39
N ARG A 290 30.62 -24.97 -18.83
CA ARG A 290 30.84 -26.28 -19.45
C ARG A 290 29.94 -26.33 -20.68
N LYS A 291 30.55 -26.33 -21.87
CA LYS A 291 29.92 -26.73 -23.12
C LYS A 291 29.66 -28.25 -23.05
N THR A 292 28.62 -28.65 -22.37
CA THR A 292 28.13 -30.02 -22.43
C THR A 292 26.98 -30.04 -23.41
N THR A 293 27.20 -30.58 -24.57
CA THR A 293 26.14 -31.01 -25.48
C THR A 293 25.48 -32.22 -24.85
N MET A 294 24.41 -31.99 -24.10
CA MET A 294 23.62 -33.06 -23.49
C MET A 294 22.95 -33.89 -24.58
N SER A 295 23.06 -35.20 -24.49
CA SER A 295 22.39 -36.10 -25.41
C SER A 295 20.89 -36.20 -25.15
N MET A 296 20.11 -36.66 -26.12
CA MET A 296 18.68 -36.84 -25.95
C MET A 296 18.37 -37.96 -24.95
N GLU A 297 19.22 -38.96 -24.85
CA GLU A 297 19.16 -40.08 -23.90
C GLU A 297 19.40 -39.59 -22.46
N GLU A 298 20.38 -38.73 -22.26
CA GLU A 298 20.66 -38.11 -20.97
C GLU A 298 19.47 -37.22 -20.49
N ALA A 299 18.90 -36.41 -21.41
CA ALA A 299 17.70 -35.62 -21.12
C ALA A 299 16.49 -36.51 -20.79
N SER A 300 16.34 -37.63 -21.47
CA SER A 300 15.30 -38.63 -21.19
C SER A 300 15.39 -39.17 -19.77
N GLY A 301 16.59 -39.51 -19.31
CA GLY A 301 16.81 -39.95 -17.93
C GLY A 301 16.52 -38.87 -16.87
N ILE A 302 16.80 -37.60 -17.19
CA ILE A 302 16.57 -36.47 -16.26
C ILE A 302 15.07 -36.10 -16.15
N PHE A 303 14.36 -36.13 -17.30
CA PHE A 303 12.92 -35.85 -17.33
C PHE A 303 12.04 -37.04 -16.96
N ASP A 304 12.64 -38.23 -16.87
CA ASP A 304 11.92 -39.50 -16.69
C ASP A 304 10.82 -39.68 -17.75
N GLU A 305 11.16 -39.37 -19.00
CA GLU A 305 10.29 -39.44 -20.17
C GLU A 305 11.04 -40.02 -21.37
N PRO A 306 10.38 -40.83 -22.22
CA PRO A 306 11.04 -41.40 -23.42
C PRO A 306 11.60 -40.32 -24.33
N ALA A 307 12.82 -40.57 -24.88
CA ALA A 307 13.50 -39.62 -25.77
C ALA A 307 12.66 -39.25 -27.01
N GLU A 308 11.87 -40.20 -27.54
CA GLU A 308 10.97 -39.98 -28.67
C GLU A 308 9.81 -39.05 -28.29
N HIS A 309 9.32 -39.14 -27.05
CA HIS A 309 8.27 -38.26 -26.52
C HIS A 309 8.84 -36.86 -26.33
N LEU A 310 9.98 -36.72 -25.66
CA LEU A 310 10.66 -35.45 -25.50
C LEU A 310 10.93 -34.74 -26.83
N ALA A 311 11.31 -35.49 -27.88
CA ALA A 311 11.61 -34.93 -29.21
C ALA A 311 10.37 -34.31 -29.89
N LYS A 312 9.16 -34.82 -29.59
CA LYS A 312 7.90 -34.41 -30.21
C LYS A 312 7.16 -33.29 -29.45
N LEU A 313 7.54 -33.00 -28.18
CA LEU A 313 6.89 -31.99 -27.39
C LEU A 313 7.06 -30.58 -27.98
N SER A 314 6.01 -29.77 -28.00
CA SER A 314 6.12 -28.34 -28.31
C SER A 314 6.84 -27.56 -27.18
N LYS A 315 7.28 -26.32 -27.47
CA LYS A 315 7.88 -25.45 -26.43
C LYS A 315 6.97 -25.27 -25.20
N ARG A 316 5.65 -25.22 -25.41
CA ARG A 316 4.66 -25.09 -24.33
C ARG A 316 4.57 -26.37 -23.49
N GLU A 317 4.53 -27.53 -24.12
CA GLU A 317 4.45 -28.82 -23.44
C GLU A 317 5.75 -29.12 -22.68
N LEU A 318 6.91 -28.87 -23.28
CA LEU A 318 8.19 -28.98 -22.60
C LEU A 318 8.29 -28.06 -21.36
N THR A 319 7.77 -26.84 -21.45
CA THR A 319 7.74 -25.93 -20.31
C THR A 319 6.80 -26.46 -19.20
N LYS A 320 5.66 -27.03 -19.57
CA LYS A 320 4.73 -27.64 -18.61
C LYS A 320 5.34 -28.84 -17.90
N LEU A 321 6.03 -29.70 -18.66
CA LEU A 321 6.74 -30.87 -18.11
C LEU A 321 7.87 -30.43 -17.17
N PHE A 322 8.66 -29.44 -17.58
CA PHE A 322 9.72 -28.88 -16.74
C PHE A 322 9.18 -28.35 -15.41
N ARG A 323 8.09 -27.58 -15.44
CA ARG A 323 7.46 -27.03 -14.21
C ARG A 323 6.99 -28.13 -13.25
N LYS A 324 6.44 -29.20 -13.77
CA LYS A 324 6.02 -30.35 -12.95
C LYS A 324 7.23 -30.99 -12.25
N LYS A 325 8.28 -31.32 -13.00
CA LYS A 325 9.48 -31.96 -12.47
C LYS A 325 10.31 -31.01 -11.58
N ALA A 326 10.34 -29.73 -11.90
CA ALA A 326 11.00 -28.71 -11.08
C ALA A 326 10.38 -28.60 -9.68
N LYS A 327 9.04 -28.72 -9.57
CA LYS A 327 8.34 -28.73 -8.28
C LYS A 327 8.65 -29.98 -7.46
N GLU A 328 8.79 -31.15 -8.11
CA GLU A 328 9.14 -32.42 -7.47
C GLU A 328 10.59 -32.45 -6.92
N LEU A 329 11.52 -31.79 -7.64
CA LEU A 329 12.96 -31.83 -7.35
C LEU A 329 13.47 -30.58 -6.61
N HIS A 330 12.60 -29.65 -6.23
CA HIS A 330 13.00 -28.42 -5.58
C HIS A 330 13.61 -28.67 -4.19
N PRO A 331 14.77 -28.06 -3.85
CA PRO A 331 15.43 -28.24 -2.54
C PRO A 331 14.52 -27.89 -1.35
N ASP A 332 13.69 -26.86 -1.45
CA ASP A 332 12.80 -26.40 -0.38
C ASP A 332 11.61 -27.36 -0.13
N THR A 333 11.31 -28.25 -1.09
CA THR A 333 10.30 -29.30 -0.94
C THR A 333 10.92 -30.66 -0.59
N GLY A 334 12.21 -30.69 -0.19
CA GLY A 334 12.95 -31.91 0.12
C GLY A 334 13.56 -32.58 -1.09
N GLY A 335 13.61 -31.93 -2.25
CA GLY A 335 14.23 -32.43 -3.46
C GLY A 335 15.76 -32.27 -3.48
N ASP A 336 16.40 -32.93 -4.42
CA ASP A 336 17.85 -32.98 -4.59
C ASP A 336 18.34 -31.81 -5.45
N HIS A 337 19.21 -30.96 -4.89
CA HIS A 337 19.76 -29.79 -5.57
C HIS A 337 20.52 -30.14 -6.88
N GLU A 338 21.31 -31.23 -6.88
CA GLU A 338 22.04 -31.61 -8.09
C GLU A 338 21.10 -32.07 -9.20
N LYS A 339 20.06 -32.83 -8.85
CA LYS A 339 19.05 -33.27 -9.81
C LYS A 339 18.27 -32.08 -10.40
N PHE A 340 17.97 -31.09 -9.55
CA PHE A 340 17.32 -29.85 -10.00
C PHE A 340 18.19 -29.06 -10.99
N VAL A 341 19.49 -28.93 -10.72
CA VAL A 341 20.44 -28.25 -11.64
C VAL A 341 20.50 -28.98 -12.97
N ARG A 342 20.61 -30.31 -12.97
CA ARG A 342 20.63 -31.13 -14.21
C ARG A 342 19.30 -31.02 -14.98
N LEU A 343 18.16 -30.99 -14.30
CA LEU A 343 16.87 -30.79 -14.95
C LEU A 343 16.79 -29.44 -15.67
N LYS A 344 17.35 -28.39 -15.08
CA LYS A 344 17.41 -27.06 -15.69
C LYS A 344 18.30 -27.05 -16.92
N GLU A 345 19.51 -27.66 -16.84
CA GLU A 345 20.43 -27.76 -17.98
C GLU A 345 19.80 -28.53 -19.15
N ALA A 346 19.12 -29.64 -18.85
CA ALA A 346 18.40 -30.42 -19.86
C ALA A 346 17.28 -29.63 -20.53
N PHE A 347 16.52 -28.84 -19.75
CA PHE A 347 15.47 -28.00 -20.28
C PHE A 347 15.99 -26.90 -21.20
N GLU A 348 17.07 -26.20 -20.82
CA GLU A 348 17.68 -25.15 -21.62
C GLU A 348 18.22 -25.70 -22.94
N GLU A 349 18.86 -26.85 -22.90
CA GLU A 349 19.40 -27.51 -24.10
C GLU A 349 18.27 -27.96 -25.06
N LEU A 350 17.24 -28.61 -24.54
CA LEU A 350 16.07 -29.01 -25.34
C LEU A 350 15.30 -27.82 -25.92
N ARG A 351 15.25 -26.71 -25.19
CA ARG A 351 14.61 -25.47 -25.63
C ARG A 351 15.41 -24.75 -26.72
N ARG A 352 16.76 -24.85 -26.67
CA ARG A 352 17.65 -24.26 -27.67
C ARG A 352 17.59 -25.00 -29.00
N LYS A 353 17.38 -26.32 -28.98
CA LYS A 353 17.27 -27.17 -30.18
C LYS A 353 15.94 -27.04 -30.92
N ARG A 354 15.00 -26.22 -30.40
CA ARG A 354 13.65 -25.92 -30.93
C ARG A 354 13.47 -24.48 -31.27
#